data_3d700684eadd28dd806c47b7754c7af0
#
_entry.id   3d700684eadd28dd806c47b7754c7af0
#
_cell.length_a   1.000
_cell.length_b   1.000
_cell.length_c   1.000
_cell.angle_alpha   90.00
_cell.angle_beta   90.00
_cell.angle_gamma   90.00
#
_symmetry.space_group_name_H-M   'P 1'
#
loop_
_entity.id
_entity.type
_entity.pdbx_description
1 polymer ?
#
loop_
_entity_poly.entity_id
_entity_poly.type
_entity_poly.pdbx_seq_one_letter_code
_entity_poly.pdbx_strand_id
1 'polypeptide(L)'
;NLSTDQEQEFFADGITEDTISYFSKSKTFPIVSLNSVMKYKNSKEATKDIANALNANYLVQGSIRKGGNKVRISAILTDALVDVQIWSQTWDRSLDDIFEVQDEVSQKVSALALPAIILNEQATLNNKDLKIFSAWDEYLHSLNSYDKSSEAKNVQKKIKYIYEAIEHAEKSIALNRNLTDAYNVLASCLFFLRLESSLQHDREKNESRYREVAEKSYSLDPNNPDSVLNVAFLFRISNDETKYAEFVNKAVEINPHHSRSLQAKGMLYLKECDYDNAIDLFNRANESNRKAVPFYETMLLFCYLGKNDWLSANQSVDRSMRENDHSRYHAFKAVVLAHEGKIEESKEWLKKYQENRPEIKTIEDYEKVIPELNQQIKDTLSDGMRKAGLK
;
A
#
# COMPACT_ATOMS: atom_id res chain seq x y z
N ASN A 1 19.22 11.04 -17.53
CA ASN A 1 18.19 11.70 -18.33
C ASN A 1 18.49 11.50 -19.82
N LEU A 2 17.52 10.92 -20.56
CA LEU A 2 17.63 10.69 -22.01
C LEU A 2 16.76 11.68 -22.81
N SER A 3 16.15 12.67 -22.18
CA SER A 3 15.45 13.77 -22.83
C SER A 3 16.36 14.99 -22.94
N THR A 4 16.04 15.89 -23.88
CA THR A 4 16.78 17.16 -24.07
C THR A 4 16.35 18.27 -23.12
N ASP A 5 15.39 17.99 -22.24
CA ASP A 5 14.78 18.95 -21.32
C ASP A 5 15.58 19.02 -20.02
N GLN A 6 16.12 20.18 -19.70
CA GLN A 6 16.91 20.44 -18.48
C GLN A 6 16.09 20.30 -17.20
N GLU A 7 14.78 20.57 -17.23
CA GLU A 7 13.91 20.37 -16.04
C GLU A 7 13.85 18.91 -15.62
N GLN A 8 14.10 17.98 -16.53
CA GLN A 8 14.16 16.54 -16.22
C GLN A 8 15.45 16.11 -15.52
N GLU A 9 16.48 16.96 -15.49
CA GLU A 9 17.71 16.68 -14.71
C GLU A 9 17.40 16.66 -13.20
N PHE A 10 16.67 17.67 -12.71
CA PHE A 10 16.27 17.72 -11.29
C PHE A 10 15.42 16.52 -10.91
N PHE A 11 14.51 16.12 -11.80
CA PHE A 11 13.67 14.95 -11.56
C PHE A 11 14.48 13.65 -11.51
N ALA A 12 15.44 13.47 -12.40
CA ALA A 12 16.34 12.32 -12.40
C ALA A 12 17.22 12.28 -11.15
N ASP A 13 17.74 13.43 -10.74
CA ASP A 13 18.57 13.58 -9.55
C ASP A 13 17.76 13.29 -8.29
N GLY A 14 16.53 13.80 -8.20
CA GLY A 14 15.62 13.54 -7.09
C GLY A 14 15.27 12.08 -6.93
N ILE A 15 14.94 11.36 -8.03
CA ILE A 15 14.72 9.89 -7.96
C ILE A 15 15.97 9.18 -7.43
N THR A 16 17.16 9.60 -7.85
CA THR A 16 18.41 8.99 -7.37
C THR A 16 18.60 9.23 -5.87
N GLU A 17 18.39 10.46 -5.41
CA GLU A 17 18.52 10.83 -3.99
C GLU A 17 17.51 10.07 -3.12
N ASP A 18 16.25 10.05 -3.52
CA ASP A 18 15.20 9.35 -2.77
C ASP A 18 15.42 7.85 -2.76
N THR A 19 15.85 7.26 -3.89
CA THR A 19 16.19 5.84 -3.95
C THR A 19 17.30 5.50 -2.95
N ILE A 20 18.38 6.30 -2.89
CA ILE A 20 19.45 6.14 -1.91
C ILE A 20 18.92 6.29 -0.47
N SER A 21 18.04 7.25 -0.23
CA SER A 21 17.40 7.46 1.07
C SER A 21 16.58 6.24 1.49
N TYR A 22 15.76 5.69 0.60
CA TYR A 22 14.95 4.49 0.87
C TYR A 22 15.81 3.25 1.14
N PHE A 23 16.86 3.03 0.35
CA PHE A 23 17.83 1.96 0.60
C PHE A 23 18.51 2.09 1.96
N SER A 24 18.93 3.32 2.32
CA SER A 24 19.62 3.59 3.58
C SER A 24 18.73 3.34 4.81
N LYS A 25 17.41 3.52 4.69
CA LYS A 25 16.45 3.23 5.78
C LYS A 25 16.38 1.74 6.11
N SER A 26 16.65 0.85 5.16
CA SER A 26 16.59 -0.60 5.36
C SER A 26 17.70 -1.11 6.29
N LYS A 27 18.85 -0.40 6.36
CA LYS A 27 20.07 -0.79 7.11
C LYS A 27 20.61 -2.19 6.75
N THR A 28 20.13 -2.78 5.68
CA THR A 28 20.50 -4.15 5.27
C THR A 28 21.91 -4.19 4.68
N PHE A 29 22.26 -3.17 3.87
CA PHE A 29 23.54 -3.06 3.22
C PHE A 29 24.10 -1.65 3.35
N PRO A 30 25.44 -1.47 3.32
CA PRO A 30 26.05 -0.15 3.19
C PRO A 30 25.73 0.42 1.81
N ILE A 31 25.24 1.65 1.77
CA ILE A 31 24.87 2.33 0.51
C ILE A 31 25.91 3.42 0.21
N VAL A 32 26.37 3.45 -1.04
CA VAL A 32 27.31 4.47 -1.52
C VAL A 32 26.62 5.84 -1.52
N SER A 33 27.32 6.87 -1.06
CA SER A 33 26.74 8.21 -0.92
C SER A 33 26.37 8.83 -2.27
N LEU A 34 25.34 9.70 -2.25
CA LEU A 34 24.87 10.44 -3.42
C LEU A 34 26.02 11.15 -4.18
N ASN A 35 26.87 11.87 -3.46
CA ASN A 35 28.02 12.60 -4.07
C ASN A 35 28.96 11.70 -4.83
N SER A 36 29.14 10.45 -4.40
CA SER A 36 30.03 9.49 -5.06
C SER A 36 29.38 8.93 -6.34
N VAL A 37 28.08 8.61 -6.31
CA VAL A 37 27.38 8.05 -7.49
C VAL A 37 27.10 9.11 -8.55
N MET A 38 26.85 10.37 -8.17
CA MET A 38 26.56 11.46 -9.10
C MET A 38 27.74 11.78 -10.05
N LYS A 39 28.97 11.40 -9.71
CA LYS A 39 30.11 11.49 -10.62
C LYS A 39 29.95 10.65 -11.88
N TYR A 40 29.15 9.62 -11.82
CA TYR A 40 28.89 8.67 -12.93
C TYR A 40 27.59 8.96 -13.68
N LYS A 41 26.92 10.08 -13.36
CA LYS A 41 25.74 10.53 -14.08
C LYS A 41 26.08 10.72 -15.55
N ASN A 42 25.31 10.09 -16.44
CA ASN A 42 25.52 10.07 -17.89
C ASN A 42 26.89 9.47 -18.34
N SER A 43 27.59 8.75 -17.45
CA SER A 43 28.82 8.05 -17.79
C SER A 43 28.57 6.99 -18.88
N LYS A 44 29.57 6.79 -19.72
CA LYS A 44 29.63 5.71 -20.72
C LYS A 44 30.57 4.59 -20.30
N GLU A 45 31.11 4.68 -19.09
CA GLU A 45 31.96 3.64 -18.52
C GLU A 45 31.17 2.33 -18.35
N ALA A 46 31.88 1.21 -18.43
CA ALA A 46 31.27 -0.08 -18.20
C ALA A 46 30.77 -0.20 -16.75
N THR A 47 29.64 -0.86 -16.55
CA THR A 47 29.01 -1.07 -15.22
C THR A 47 30.02 -1.61 -14.21
N LYS A 48 30.85 -2.56 -14.64
CA LYS A 48 31.90 -3.16 -13.81
C LYS A 48 32.96 -2.17 -13.35
N ASP A 49 33.36 -1.24 -14.22
CA ASP A 49 34.39 -0.24 -13.90
C ASP A 49 33.85 0.77 -12.89
N ILE A 50 32.62 1.21 -13.07
CA ILE A 50 31.90 2.07 -12.12
C ILE A 50 31.79 1.38 -10.75
N ALA A 51 31.37 0.12 -10.74
CA ALA A 51 31.23 -0.64 -9.50
C ALA A 51 32.56 -0.82 -8.77
N ASN A 52 33.65 -1.14 -9.49
CA ASN A 52 34.98 -1.24 -8.90
C ASN A 52 35.43 0.09 -8.30
N ALA A 53 35.21 1.21 -9.00
CA ALA A 53 35.59 2.54 -8.51
C ALA A 53 34.78 2.97 -7.28
N LEU A 54 33.53 2.51 -7.15
CA LEU A 54 32.66 2.74 -6.01
C LEU A 54 32.80 1.69 -4.90
N ASN A 55 33.59 0.64 -5.11
CA ASN A 55 33.68 -0.53 -4.24
C ASN A 55 32.29 -1.12 -3.93
N ALA A 56 31.47 -1.28 -4.99
CA ALA A 56 30.11 -1.78 -4.91
C ALA A 56 29.99 -3.10 -5.67
N ASN A 57 29.24 -4.05 -5.13
CA ASN A 57 28.94 -5.32 -5.78
C ASN A 57 27.73 -5.23 -6.72
N TYR A 58 26.82 -4.33 -6.40
CA TYR A 58 25.55 -4.14 -7.11
C TYR A 58 25.38 -2.69 -7.54
N LEU A 59 24.86 -2.49 -8.74
CA LEU A 59 24.51 -1.17 -9.26
C LEU A 59 23.03 -1.14 -9.64
N VAL A 60 22.33 -0.11 -9.12
CA VAL A 60 21.01 0.29 -9.63
C VAL A 60 21.23 1.46 -10.59
N GLN A 61 20.84 1.27 -11.83
CA GLN A 61 20.92 2.29 -12.88
C GLN A 61 19.53 2.57 -13.42
N GLY A 62 19.27 3.79 -13.83
CA GLY A 62 17.97 4.16 -14.38
C GLY A 62 18.07 5.15 -15.53
N SER A 63 16.97 5.24 -16.27
CA SER A 63 16.81 6.25 -17.32
C SER A 63 15.42 6.85 -17.30
N ILE A 64 15.34 8.12 -17.71
CA ILE A 64 14.09 8.88 -17.76
C ILE A 64 13.94 9.44 -19.17
N ARG A 65 12.74 9.29 -19.75
CA ARG A 65 12.34 9.85 -21.05
C ARG A 65 10.98 10.51 -20.93
N LYS A 66 10.89 11.79 -21.30
CA LYS A 66 9.64 12.54 -21.35
C LYS A 66 9.07 12.57 -22.76
N GLY A 67 7.77 12.42 -22.87
CA GLY A 67 7.00 12.58 -24.11
C GLY A 67 5.66 13.25 -23.83
N GLY A 68 5.59 14.57 -24.06
CA GLY A 68 4.43 15.39 -23.68
C GLY A 68 4.24 15.40 -22.15
N ASN A 69 3.03 15.10 -21.68
CA ASN A 69 2.70 14.99 -20.25
C ASN A 69 2.96 13.59 -19.67
N LYS A 70 3.72 12.73 -20.35
CA LYS A 70 4.05 11.40 -19.88
C LYS A 70 5.54 11.26 -19.69
N VAL A 71 5.93 10.51 -18.66
CA VAL A 71 7.31 10.13 -18.40
C VAL A 71 7.43 8.62 -18.37
N ARG A 72 8.45 8.11 -19.04
CA ARG A 72 8.87 6.71 -18.94
C ARG A 72 10.14 6.65 -18.08
N ILE A 73 10.11 5.88 -17.03
CA ILE A 73 11.21 5.68 -16.10
C ILE A 73 11.56 4.21 -16.14
N SER A 74 12.85 3.91 -16.33
CA SER A 74 13.34 2.53 -16.29
C SER A 74 14.41 2.41 -15.21
N ALA A 75 14.42 1.32 -14.45
CA ALA A 75 15.47 0.98 -13.50
C ALA A 75 15.95 -0.44 -13.76
N ILE A 76 17.25 -0.66 -13.56
CA ILE A 76 17.96 -1.91 -13.78
C ILE A 76 18.84 -2.15 -12.58
N LEU A 77 18.79 -3.37 -12.01
CA LEU A 77 19.75 -3.85 -11.02
C LEU A 77 20.72 -4.82 -11.68
N THR A 78 21.99 -4.57 -11.53
CA THR A 78 23.07 -5.40 -12.08
C THR A 78 23.99 -5.90 -10.95
N ASP A 79 24.28 -7.22 -10.95
CA ASP A 79 25.41 -7.77 -10.23
C ASP A 79 26.68 -7.42 -11.04
N ALA A 80 27.45 -6.47 -10.51
CA ALA A 80 28.61 -5.94 -11.22
C ALA A 80 29.85 -6.86 -11.14
N LEU A 81 29.86 -7.85 -10.25
CA LEU A 81 30.95 -8.81 -10.14
C LEU A 81 30.97 -9.76 -11.36
N VAL A 82 29.79 -10.16 -11.80
CA VAL A 82 29.61 -11.09 -12.93
C VAL A 82 29.02 -10.42 -14.19
N ASP A 83 28.72 -9.11 -14.11
CA ASP A 83 28.11 -8.31 -15.17
C ASP A 83 26.78 -8.89 -15.68
N VAL A 84 25.92 -9.29 -14.73
CA VAL A 84 24.61 -9.89 -15.02
C VAL A 84 23.50 -8.99 -14.50
N GLN A 85 22.55 -8.68 -15.38
CA GLN A 85 21.33 -7.99 -14.98
C GLN A 85 20.43 -8.95 -14.18
N ILE A 86 20.17 -8.60 -12.91
CA ILE A 86 19.34 -9.38 -12.00
C ILE A 86 17.86 -9.04 -12.17
N TRP A 87 17.59 -7.73 -12.36
CA TRP A 87 16.24 -7.21 -12.38
C TRP A 87 16.14 -5.97 -13.25
N SER A 88 14.98 -5.76 -13.88
CA SER A 88 14.63 -4.49 -14.55
C SER A 88 13.13 -4.24 -14.50
N GLN A 89 12.78 -2.97 -14.41
CA GLN A 89 11.39 -2.52 -14.42
C GLN A 89 11.26 -1.19 -15.16
N THR A 90 10.10 -1.00 -15.80
CA THR A 90 9.75 0.25 -16.47
C THR A 90 8.38 0.72 -15.99
N TRP A 91 8.26 2.03 -15.73
CA TRP A 91 7.03 2.70 -15.34
C TRP A 91 6.69 3.79 -16.34
N ASP A 92 5.43 3.85 -16.76
CA ASP A 92 4.87 4.95 -17.53
C ASP A 92 3.92 5.73 -16.60
N ARG A 93 4.17 7.05 -16.41
CA ARG A 93 3.42 7.90 -15.49
C ARG A 93 3.04 9.22 -16.17
N SER A 94 1.95 9.87 -15.70
CA SER A 94 1.67 11.27 -16.01
C SER A 94 2.55 12.18 -15.15
N LEU A 95 2.90 13.33 -15.67
CA LEU A 95 3.68 14.36 -14.97
C LEU A 95 2.78 15.37 -14.21
N ASP A 96 1.53 15.01 -13.92
CA ASP A 96 0.61 15.91 -13.23
C ASP A 96 1.09 16.24 -11.80
N ASP A 97 1.77 15.30 -11.14
CA ASP A 97 2.53 15.51 -9.90
C ASP A 97 3.90 14.81 -10.01
N ILE A 98 4.93 15.61 -10.28
CA ILE A 98 6.29 15.11 -10.50
C ILE A 98 6.90 14.51 -9.22
N PHE A 99 6.58 15.06 -8.04
CA PHE A 99 7.11 14.60 -6.77
C PHE A 99 6.46 13.27 -6.36
N GLU A 100 5.16 13.10 -6.65
CA GLU A 100 4.47 11.84 -6.40
C GLU A 100 5.05 10.70 -7.24
N VAL A 101 5.35 10.96 -8.51
CA VAL A 101 6.01 9.98 -9.38
C VAL A 101 7.41 9.64 -8.88
N GLN A 102 8.16 10.63 -8.42
CA GLN A 102 9.49 10.46 -7.85
C GLN A 102 9.47 9.54 -6.62
N ASP A 103 8.62 9.84 -5.65
CA ASP A 103 8.43 9.04 -4.44
C ASP A 103 8.00 7.59 -4.76
N GLU A 104 6.99 7.43 -5.61
CA GLU A 104 6.49 6.10 -5.99
C GLU A 104 7.58 5.23 -6.61
N VAL A 105 8.33 5.80 -7.56
CA VAL A 105 9.37 5.04 -8.28
C VAL A 105 10.50 4.70 -7.34
N SER A 106 10.96 5.64 -6.51
CA SER A 106 12.06 5.43 -5.56
C SER A 106 11.74 4.36 -4.53
N GLN A 107 10.51 4.36 -3.99
CA GLN A 107 10.03 3.31 -3.10
C GLN A 107 9.99 1.94 -3.79
N LYS A 108 9.46 1.88 -5.02
CA LYS A 108 9.36 0.62 -5.78
C LYS A 108 10.73 0.06 -6.15
N VAL A 109 11.65 0.91 -6.58
CA VAL A 109 13.03 0.48 -6.87
C VAL A 109 13.65 -0.14 -5.62
N SER A 110 13.54 0.51 -4.46
CA SER A 110 14.09 -0.02 -3.21
C SER A 110 13.41 -1.31 -2.77
N ALA A 111 12.08 -1.37 -2.84
CA ALA A 111 11.31 -2.54 -2.44
C ALA A 111 11.58 -3.77 -3.32
N LEU A 112 11.96 -3.58 -4.57
CA LEU A 112 12.22 -4.68 -5.52
C LEU A 112 13.71 -5.05 -5.56
N ALA A 113 14.60 -4.08 -5.48
CA ALA A 113 16.05 -4.33 -5.60
C ALA A 113 16.66 -4.96 -4.35
N LEU A 114 16.27 -4.54 -3.13
CA LEU A 114 16.83 -5.11 -1.90
C LEU A 114 16.64 -6.62 -1.79
N PRO A 115 15.42 -7.15 -1.94
CA PRO A 115 15.22 -8.59 -1.92
C PRO A 115 15.93 -9.31 -3.05
N ALA A 116 16.01 -8.72 -4.26
CA ALA A 116 16.73 -9.32 -5.38
C ALA A 116 18.22 -9.45 -5.08
N ILE A 117 18.84 -8.47 -4.41
CA ILE A 117 20.23 -8.54 -3.94
C ILE A 117 20.40 -9.68 -2.93
N ILE A 118 19.54 -9.73 -1.91
CA ILE A 118 19.61 -10.77 -0.87
C ILE A 118 19.53 -12.18 -1.49
N LEU A 119 18.64 -12.36 -2.43
CA LEU A 119 18.47 -13.66 -3.12
C LEU A 119 19.67 -14.00 -3.99
N ASN A 120 20.23 -13.02 -4.70
CA ASN A 120 21.41 -13.24 -5.52
C ASN A 120 22.63 -13.61 -4.66
N GLU A 121 22.84 -12.96 -3.52
CA GLU A 121 23.86 -13.32 -2.54
C GLU A 121 23.66 -14.74 -2.00
N GLN A 122 22.44 -15.10 -1.63
CA GLN A 122 22.12 -16.45 -1.18
C GLN A 122 22.34 -17.50 -2.27
N ALA A 123 21.95 -17.20 -3.51
CA ALA A 123 22.17 -18.10 -4.65
C ALA A 123 23.65 -18.29 -4.96
N THR A 124 24.46 -17.23 -4.85
CA THR A 124 25.90 -17.27 -5.08
C THR A 124 26.60 -18.12 -4.01
N LEU A 125 26.19 -17.99 -2.76
CA LEU A 125 26.71 -18.80 -1.65
C LEU A 125 26.35 -20.28 -1.77
N ASN A 126 25.18 -20.61 -2.26
CA ASN A 126 24.65 -21.97 -2.35
C ASN A 126 24.84 -22.66 -3.70
N ASN A 127 25.35 -21.99 -4.71
CA ASN A 127 25.78 -22.47 -6.04
C ASN A 127 24.80 -23.40 -6.82
N LYS A 128 23.44 -23.35 -6.60
CA LYS A 128 22.53 -24.29 -7.30
C LYS A 128 21.07 -23.88 -7.52
N ASP A 129 20.54 -22.73 -7.12
CA ASP A 129 19.09 -22.61 -7.18
C ASP A 129 18.53 -21.59 -8.18
N LEU A 130 18.50 -21.99 -9.47
CA LEU A 130 17.54 -21.46 -10.46
C LEU A 130 16.09 -21.42 -9.90
N LYS A 131 15.75 -22.32 -8.96
CA LYS A 131 14.46 -22.34 -8.26
C LYS A 131 14.23 -21.11 -7.39
N ILE A 132 15.26 -20.53 -6.76
CA ILE A 132 15.14 -19.33 -5.94
C ILE A 132 14.78 -18.14 -6.84
N PHE A 133 15.41 -18.00 -8.01
CA PHE A 133 15.07 -16.97 -8.99
C PHE A 133 13.64 -17.13 -9.49
N SER A 134 13.24 -18.35 -9.83
CA SER A 134 11.86 -18.61 -10.27
C SER A 134 10.85 -18.36 -9.16
N ALA A 135 11.17 -18.66 -7.90
CA ALA A 135 10.33 -18.36 -6.75
C ALA A 135 10.14 -16.84 -6.57
N TRP A 136 11.21 -16.10 -6.74
CA TRP A 136 11.17 -14.63 -6.64
C TRP A 136 10.39 -14.00 -7.79
N ASP A 137 10.57 -14.47 -9.02
CA ASP A 137 9.81 -13.99 -10.17
C ASP A 137 8.30 -14.21 -9.99
N GLU A 138 7.91 -15.38 -9.53
CA GLU A 138 6.52 -15.69 -9.17
C GLU A 138 6.00 -14.79 -8.03
N TYR A 139 6.82 -14.49 -7.01
CA TYR A 139 6.48 -13.53 -5.98
C TYR A 139 6.22 -12.13 -6.55
N LEU A 140 7.05 -11.63 -7.46
CA LEU A 140 6.86 -10.34 -8.11
C LEU A 140 5.58 -10.29 -8.95
N HIS A 141 5.25 -11.37 -9.65
CA HIS A 141 3.97 -11.49 -10.35
C HIS A 141 2.79 -11.47 -9.39
N SER A 142 2.90 -12.14 -8.25
CA SER A 142 1.89 -12.11 -7.19
C SER A 142 1.68 -10.68 -6.65
N LEU A 143 2.76 -9.97 -6.34
CA LEU A 143 2.72 -8.59 -5.86
C LEU A 143 2.09 -7.64 -6.88
N ASN A 144 2.47 -7.75 -8.16
CA ASN A 144 1.89 -6.96 -9.24
C ASN A 144 0.38 -7.20 -9.42
N SER A 145 -0.08 -8.45 -9.30
CA SER A 145 -1.50 -8.77 -9.37
C SER A 145 -2.25 -8.25 -8.13
N TYR A 146 -1.65 -8.35 -6.95
CA TYR A 146 -2.20 -7.75 -5.72
C TYR A 146 -2.34 -6.22 -5.84
N ASP A 147 -1.33 -5.54 -6.38
CA ASP A 147 -1.37 -4.10 -6.65
C ASP A 147 -2.49 -3.73 -7.62
N LYS A 148 -2.62 -4.45 -8.75
CA LYS A 148 -3.72 -4.27 -9.71
C LYS A 148 -5.09 -4.47 -9.07
N SER A 149 -5.19 -5.34 -8.06
CA SER A 149 -6.44 -5.53 -7.32
C SER A 149 -6.83 -4.28 -6.55
N SER A 150 -5.86 -3.55 -6.00
CA SER A 150 -6.09 -2.30 -5.25
C SER A 150 -6.56 -1.17 -6.16
N GLU A 151 -6.11 -1.12 -7.41
CA GLU A 151 -6.50 -0.15 -8.43
C GLU A 151 -7.84 -0.48 -9.12
N ALA A 152 -8.35 -1.70 -8.94
CA ALA A 152 -9.55 -2.16 -9.63
C ALA A 152 -10.83 -1.51 -9.08
N LYS A 153 -11.54 -0.75 -9.94
CA LYS A 153 -12.81 -0.08 -9.59
C LYS A 153 -14.00 -1.04 -9.42
N ASN A 154 -13.93 -2.22 -10.02
CA ASN A 154 -14.99 -3.22 -10.00
C ASN A 154 -14.58 -4.40 -9.12
N VAL A 155 -15.48 -4.82 -8.21
CA VAL A 155 -15.23 -5.90 -7.24
C VAL A 155 -14.91 -7.23 -7.93
N GLN A 156 -15.56 -7.55 -9.03
CA GLN A 156 -15.31 -8.79 -9.78
C GLN A 156 -13.88 -8.81 -10.35
N LYS A 157 -13.44 -7.66 -10.89
CA LYS A 157 -12.08 -7.50 -11.41
C LYS A 157 -11.06 -7.56 -10.28
N LYS A 158 -11.38 -6.98 -9.12
CA LYS A 158 -10.56 -7.06 -7.91
C LYS A 158 -10.38 -8.51 -7.47
N ILE A 159 -11.48 -9.26 -7.34
CA ILE A 159 -11.46 -10.69 -6.99
C ILE A 159 -10.61 -11.50 -7.99
N LYS A 160 -10.74 -11.23 -9.29
CA LYS A 160 -9.92 -11.89 -10.33
C LYS A 160 -8.43 -11.67 -10.06
N TYR A 161 -8.00 -10.43 -9.85
CA TYR A 161 -6.59 -10.14 -9.57
C TYR A 161 -6.10 -10.74 -8.25
N ILE A 162 -6.95 -10.83 -7.24
CA ILE A 162 -6.62 -11.50 -5.97
C ILE A 162 -6.37 -13.01 -6.21
N TYR A 163 -7.17 -13.69 -7.03
CA TYR A 163 -6.92 -15.09 -7.36
C TYR A 163 -5.65 -15.28 -8.20
N GLU A 164 -5.36 -14.39 -9.15
CA GLU A 164 -4.09 -14.38 -9.88
C GLU A 164 -2.90 -14.21 -8.92
N ALA A 165 -3.00 -13.29 -7.95
CA ALA A 165 -1.98 -13.09 -6.94
C ALA A 165 -1.77 -14.33 -6.06
N ILE A 166 -2.86 -15.01 -5.66
CA ILE A 166 -2.78 -16.27 -4.90
C ILE A 166 -2.05 -17.35 -5.70
N GLU A 167 -2.41 -17.56 -6.98
CA GLU A 167 -1.79 -18.55 -7.83
C GLU A 167 -0.27 -18.37 -7.92
N HIS A 168 0.18 -17.14 -8.16
CA HIS A 168 1.59 -16.80 -8.23
C HIS A 168 2.29 -16.94 -6.87
N ALA A 169 1.66 -16.50 -5.76
CA ALA A 169 2.22 -16.69 -4.42
C ALA A 169 2.42 -18.17 -4.07
N GLU A 170 1.46 -19.03 -4.43
CA GLU A 170 1.57 -20.48 -4.21
C GLU A 170 2.66 -21.12 -5.04
N LYS A 171 2.80 -20.73 -6.31
CA LYS A 171 3.93 -21.17 -7.15
C LYS A 171 5.27 -20.75 -6.55
N SER A 172 5.37 -19.50 -6.08
CA SER A 172 6.54 -18.98 -5.39
C SER A 172 6.90 -19.84 -4.17
N ILE A 173 5.91 -20.11 -3.30
CA ILE A 173 6.07 -20.94 -2.09
C ILE A 173 6.45 -22.38 -2.45
N ALA A 174 5.88 -22.95 -3.51
CA ALA A 174 6.24 -24.30 -3.98
C ALA A 174 7.70 -24.40 -4.42
N LEU A 175 8.24 -23.34 -5.01
CA LEU A 175 9.63 -23.23 -5.44
C LEU A 175 10.58 -22.93 -4.27
N ASN A 176 10.18 -22.04 -3.35
CA ASN A 176 10.94 -21.69 -2.15
C ASN A 176 10.04 -21.57 -0.92
N ARG A 177 9.99 -22.63 -0.10
CA ARG A 177 9.17 -22.70 1.13
C ARG A 177 9.60 -21.75 2.24
N ASN A 178 10.72 -21.05 2.08
CA ASN A 178 11.27 -20.14 3.09
C ASN A 178 11.13 -18.65 2.65
N LEU A 179 10.47 -18.36 1.53
CA LEU A 179 10.26 -16.99 1.08
C LEU A 179 9.09 -16.35 1.84
N THR A 180 9.39 -15.70 2.94
CA THR A 180 8.42 -15.05 3.85
C THR A 180 7.49 -14.10 3.11
N ASP A 181 8.02 -13.31 2.17
CA ASP A 181 7.23 -12.29 1.45
C ASP A 181 6.12 -12.91 0.60
N ALA A 182 6.33 -14.10 0.03
CA ALA A 182 5.29 -14.81 -0.71
C ALA A 182 4.13 -15.24 0.21
N TYR A 183 4.44 -15.69 1.43
CA TYR A 183 3.41 -15.95 2.44
C TYR A 183 2.68 -14.68 2.88
N ASN A 184 3.37 -13.54 2.99
CA ASN A 184 2.77 -12.28 3.37
C ASN A 184 1.76 -11.77 2.32
N VAL A 185 2.09 -11.87 1.02
CA VAL A 185 1.13 -11.54 -0.05
C VAL A 185 -0.05 -12.51 -0.04
N LEU A 186 0.21 -13.82 0.08
CA LEU A 186 -0.84 -14.84 0.16
C LEU A 186 -1.78 -14.57 1.35
N ALA A 187 -1.24 -14.25 2.52
CA ALA A 187 -2.04 -13.89 3.69
C ALA A 187 -2.92 -12.66 3.42
N SER A 188 -2.36 -11.62 2.78
CA SER A 188 -3.12 -10.41 2.43
C SER A 188 -4.28 -10.70 1.49
N CYS A 189 -4.06 -11.56 0.48
CA CYS A 189 -5.11 -12.01 -0.44
C CYS A 189 -6.21 -12.80 0.27
N LEU A 190 -5.84 -13.75 1.12
CA LEU A 190 -6.79 -14.58 1.87
C LEU A 190 -7.60 -13.75 2.88
N PHE A 191 -6.97 -12.77 3.52
CA PHE A 191 -7.66 -11.84 4.40
C PHE A 191 -8.70 -11.01 3.65
N PHE A 192 -8.37 -10.54 2.44
CA PHE A 192 -9.34 -9.85 1.58
C PHE A 192 -10.52 -10.76 1.22
N LEU A 193 -10.28 -12.01 0.76
CA LEU A 193 -11.34 -12.94 0.39
C LEU A 193 -12.25 -13.29 1.57
N ARG A 194 -11.71 -13.34 2.80
CA ARG A 194 -12.49 -13.53 4.03
C ARG A 194 -13.46 -12.38 4.29
N LEU A 195 -13.03 -11.14 4.00
CA LEU A 195 -13.84 -9.93 4.24
C LEU A 195 -14.87 -9.66 3.15
N GLU A 196 -14.67 -10.22 1.94
CA GLU A 196 -15.53 -9.95 0.81
C GLU A 196 -16.90 -10.63 0.99
N SER A 197 -17.94 -9.80 1.10
CA SER A 197 -19.30 -10.25 1.40
C SER A 197 -19.91 -11.17 0.34
N SER A 198 -19.51 -11.01 -0.93
CA SER A 198 -19.95 -11.87 -2.03
C SER A 198 -19.40 -13.29 -1.97
N LEU A 199 -18.40 -13.55 -1.11
CA LEU A 199 -17.73 -14.85 -0.95
C LEU A 199 -17.95 -15.46 0.45
N GLN A 200 -19.05 -15.13 1.12
CA GLN A 200 -19.32 -15.58 2.49
C GLN A 200 -19.33 -17.12 2.65
N HIS A 201 -19.74 -17.86 1.62
CA HIS A 201 -19.75 -19.33 1.63
C HIS A 201 -18.35 -19.95 1.74
N ASP A 202 -17.29 -19.24 1.33
CA ASP A 202 -15.89 -19.68 1.44
C ASP A 202 -15.16 -19.08 2.66
N ARG A 203 -15.87 -18.34 3.52
CA ARG A 203 -15.27 -17.57 4.61
C ARG A 203 -14.46 -18.43 5.58
N GLU A 204 -15.05 -19.53 6.05
CA GLU A 204 -14.38 -20.44 7.01
C GLU A 204 -13.13 -21.09 6.41
N LYS A 205 -13.22 -21.51 5.14
CA LYS A 205 -12.09 -22.07 4.40
C LYS A 205 -10.96 -21.04 4.25
N ASN A 206 -11.31 -19.82 3.86
CA ASN A 206 -10.33 -18.74 3.70
C ASN A 206 -9.71 -18.34 5.04
N GLU A 207 -10.48 -18.36 6.13
CA GLU A 207 -9.99 -18.08 7.48
C GLU A 207 -9.02 -19.15 7.98
N SER A 208 -9.37 -20.45 7.83
CA SER A 208 -8.47 -21.55 8.19
C SER A 208 -7.14 -21.48 7.43
N ARG A 209 -7.23 -21.22 6.14
CA ARG A 209 -6.04 -21.09 5.29
C ARG A 209 -5.22 -19.84 5.63
N TYR A 210 -5.89 -18.72 5.92
CA TYR A 210 -5.22 -17.51 6.38
C TYR A 210 -4.42 -17.76 7.65
N ARG A 211 -4.99 -18.47 8.63
CA ARG A 211 -4.32 -18.83 9.89
C ARG A 211 -3.03 -19.60 9.63
N GLU A 212 -3.09 -20.67 8.84
CA GLU A 212 -1.92 -21.49 8.50
C GLU A 212 -0.81 -20.64 7.84
N VAL A 213 -1.17 -19.79 6.88
CA VAL A 213 -0.25 -18.94 6.14
C VAL A 213 0.37 -17.85 7.04
N ALA A 214 -0.42 -17.21 7.89
CA ALA A 214 0.03 -16.17 8.81
C ALA A 214 1.00 -16.73 9.88
N GLU A 215 0.68 -17.87 10.49
CA GLU A 215 1.53 -18.55 11.44
C GLU A 215 2.85 -19.01 10.80
N LYS A 216 2.78 -19.52 9.57
CA LYS A 216 3.97 -19.90 8.80
C LYS A 216 4.87 -18.72 8.48
N SER A 217 4.30 -17.63 7.97
CA SER A 217 5.02 -16.38 7.70
C SER A 217 5.76 -15.89 8.94
N TYR A 218 5.07 -15.81 10.08
CA TYR A 218 5.65 -15.37 11.33
C TYR A 218 6.73 -16.32 11.87
N SER A 219 6.57 -17.64 11.66
CA SER A 219 7.60 -18.63 12.05
C SER A 219 8.89 -18.50 11.23
N LEU A 220 8.78 -18.02 9.97
CA LEU A 220 9.94 -17.82 9.09
C LEU A 220 10.68 -16.52 9.43
N ASP A 221 9.95 -15.45 9.69
CA ASP A 221 10.54 -14.16 10.07
C ASP A 221 9.65 -13.40 11.08
N PRO A 222 9.91 -13.58 12.39
CA PRO A 222 9.17 -12.89 13.45
C PRO A 222 9.51 -11.40 13.59
N ASN A 223 10.51 -10.90 12.83
CA ASN A 223 10.90 -9.50 12.78
C ASN A 223 10.46 -8.79 11.49
N ASN A 224 9.72 -9.46 10.63
CA ASN A 224 9.09 -8.84 9.48
C ASN A 224 7.75 -8.20 9.92
N PRO A 225 7.53 -6.88 9.71
CA PRO A 225 6.32 -6.20 10.19
C PRO A 225 5.03 -6.75 9.57
N ASP A 226 5.05 -7.21 8.31
CA ASP A 226 3.89 -7.84 7.68
C ASP A 226 3.55 -9.19 8.31
N SER A 227 4.56 -10.01 8.63
CA SER A 227 4.36 -11.30 9.30
C SER A 227 3.76 -11.10 10.70
N VAL A 228 4.25 -10.10 11.45
CA VAL A 228 3.70 -9.72 12.76
C VAL A 228 2.25 -9.26 12.64
N LEU A 229 1.94 -8.41 11.65
CA LEU A 229 0.58 -7.94 11.42
C LEU A 229 -0.38 -9.06 11.00
N ASN A 230 0.08 -10.01 10.18
CA ASN A 230 -0.74 -11.14 9.80
C ASN A 230 -1.18 -11.95 11.03
N VAL A 231 -0.29 -12.14 12.02
CA VAL A 231 -0.65 -12.76 13.32
C VAL A 231 -1.52 -11.83 14.16
N ALA A 232 -1.26 -10.52 14.19
CA ALA A 232 -2.14 -9.56 14.87
C ALA A 232 -3.60 -9.71 14.40
N PHE A 233 -3.83 -9.79 13.10
CA PHE A 233 -5.18 -9.95 12.55
C PHE A 233 -5.85 -11.28 12.94
N LEU A 234 -5.11 -12.34 13.27
CA LEU A 234 -5.70 -13.56 13.85
C LEU A 234 -6.33 -13.28 15.23
N PHE A 235 -5.66 -12.48 16.05
CA PHE A 235 -6.21 -12.07 17.35
C PHE A 235 -7.44 -11.18 17.18
N ARG A 236 -7.44 -10.28 16.21
CA ARG A 236 -8.63 -9.49 15.87
C ARG A 236 -9.80 -10.38 15.41
N ILE A 237 -9.54 -11.42 14.62
CA ILE A 237 -10.56 -12.40 14.17
C ILE A 237 -11.16 -13.16 15.37
N SER A 238 -10.34 -13.48 16.37
CA SER A 238 -10.78 -14.16 17.61
C SER A 238 -11.28 -13.21 18.70
N ASN A 239 -11.43 -11.92 18.41
CA ASN A 239 -11.83 -10.86 19.34
C ASN A 239 -10.90 -10.69 20.57
N ASP A 240 -9.63 -11.08 20.45
CA ASP A 240 -8.60 -10.81 21.48
C ASP A 240 -7.93 -9.46 21.19
N GLU A 241 -8.64 -8.38 21.58
CA GLU A 241 -8.20 -7.01 21.32
C GLU A 241 -6.88 -6.67 22.01
N THR A 242 -6.60 -7.27 23.16
CA THR A 242 -5.36 -7.03 23.91
C THR A 242 -4.15 -7.53 23.12
N LYS A 243 -4.20 -8.76 22.64
CA LYS A 243 -3.12 -9.32 21.81
C LYS A 243 -3.05 -8.67 20.45
N TYR A 244 -4.19 -8.30 19.87
CA TYR A 244 -4.19 -7.53 18.63
C TYR A 244 -3.38 -6.23 18.78
N ALA A 245 -3.65 -5.44 19.83
CA ALA A 245 -2.92 -4.20 20.10
C ALA A 245 -1.43 -4.44 20.39
N GLU A 246 -1.07 -5.49 21.15
CA GLU A 246 0.30 -5.86 21.42
C GLU A 246 1.09 -6.13 20.13
N PHE A 247 0.55 -6.96 19.23
CA PHE A 247 1.22 -7.31 17.97
C PHE A 247 1.26 -6.14 16.99
N VAL A 248 0.24 -5.28 16.97
CA VAL A 248 0.28 -4.04 16.17
C VAL A 248 1.40 -3.12 16.68
N ASN A 249 1.54 -2.93 17.98
CA ASN A 249 2.63 -2.13 18.56
C ASN A 249 4.00 -2.71 18.21
N LYS A 250 4.17 -4.03 18.34
CA LYS A 250 5.39 -4.73 17.93
C LYS A 250 5.74 -4.47 16.45
N ALA A 251 4.75 -4.52 15.55
CA ALA A 251 4.98 -4.26 14.13
C ALA A 251 5.45 -2.82 13.86
N VAL A 252 4.91 -1.83 14.60
CA VAL A 252 5.36 -0.43 14.53
C VAL A 252 6.76 -0.24 15.11
N GLU A 253 7.10 -0.94 16.19
CA GLU A 253 8.46 -0.91 16.78
C GLU A 253 9.51 -1.47 15.83
N ILE A 254 9.20 -2.55 15.11
CA ILE A 254 10.09 -3.15 14.09
C ILE A 254 10.34 -2.15 12.95
N ASN A 255 9.29 -1.52 12.42
CA ASN A 255 9.41 -0.51 11.39
C ASN A 255 8.41 0.64 11.61
N PRO A 256 8.89 1.78 12.19
CA PRO A 256 8.05 2.94 12.48
C PRO A 256 7.49 3.68 11.24
N HIS A 257 7.94 3.32 10.05
CA HIS A 257 7.48 3.90 8.78
C HIS A 257 6.68 2.90 7.93
N HIS A 258 6.41 1.70 8.44
CA HIS A 258 5.66 0.70 7.70
C HIS A 258 4.18 1.06 7.62
N SER A 259 3.69 1.40 6.42
CA SER A 259 2.35 1.95 6.20
C SER A 259 1.21 1.08 6.77
N ARG A 260 1.28 -0.26 6.59
CA ARG A 260 0.27 -1.18 7.15
C ARG A 260 0.28 -1.21 8.69
N SER A 261 1.47 -1.10 9.32
CA SER A 261 1.58 -1.04 10.78
C SER A 261 1.03 0.27 11.33
N LEU A 262 1.34 1.40 10.68
CA LEU A 262 0.79 2.70 11.03
C LEU A 262 -0.72 2.74 10.86
N GLN A 263 -1.24 2.17 9.76
CA GLN A 263 -2.67 2.00 9.51
C GLN A 263 -3.35 1.20 10.62
N ALA A 264 -2.81 0.03 10.97
CA ALA A 264 -3.38 -0.82 12.01
C ALA A 264 -3.40 -0.12 13.38
N LYS A 265 -2.33 0.60 13.73
CA LYS A 265 -2.26 1.40 14.96
C LYS A 265 -3.21 2.60 14.95
N GLY A 266 -3.33 3.29 13.81
CA GLY A 266 -4.31 4.36 13.62
C GLY A 266 -5.75 3.88 13.83
N MET A 267 -6.06 2.66 13.39
CA MET A 267 -7.37 2.03 13.62
C MET A 267 -7.62 1.73 15.11
N LEU A 268 -6.60 1.38 15.89
CA LEU A 268 -6.73 1.22 17.35
C LEU A 268 -7.10 2.56 18.00
N TYR A 269 -6.36 3.63 17.70
CA TYR A 269 -6.66 4.96 18.22
C TYR A 269 -8.04 5.49 17.79
N LEU A 270 -8.45 5.24 16.54
CA LEU A 270 -9.78 5.58 16.05
C LEU A 270 -10.88 4.87 16.86
N LYS A 271 -10.67 3.60 17.23
CA LYS A 271 -11.58 2.83 18.06
C LYS A 271 -11.67 3.38 19.48
N GLU A 272 -10.55 3.85 20.03
CA GLU A 272 -10.41 4.45 21.36
C GLU A 272 -10.85 5.91 21.41
N CYS A 273 -11.33 6.48 20.30
CA CYS A 273 -11.69 7.90 20.15
C CYS A 273 -10.50 8.87 20.34
N ASP A 274 -9.27 8.38 20.22
CA ASP A 274 -8.06 9.22 20.19
C ASP A 274 -7.78 9.67 18.75
N TYR A 275 -8.60 10.64 18.31
CA TYR A 275 -8.62 11.08 16.92
C TYR A 275 -7.34 11.79 16.50
N ASP A 276 -6.65 12.50 17.41
CA ASP A 276 -5.44 13.27 17.08
C ASP A 276 -4.28 12.31 16.74
N ASN A 277 -4.05 11.28 17.56
CA ASN A 277 -3.06 10.26 17.28
C ASN A 277 -3.42 9.41 16.05
N ALA A 278 -4.72 9.13 15.85
CA ALA A 278 -5.18 8.43 14.65
C ALA A 278 -4.89 9.23 13.36
N ILE A 279 -5.16 10.55 13.37
CA ILE A 279 -4.88 11.46 12.23
C ILE A 279 -3.39 11.48 11.89
N ASP A 280 -2.50 11.63 12.89
CA ASP A 280 -1.05 11.60 12.67
C ASP A 280 -0.62 10.31 11.97
N LEU A 281 -1.07 9.16 12.48
CA LEU A 281 -0.67 7.86 11.93
C LEU A 281 -1.24 7.62 10.52
N PHE A 282 -2.49 8.03 10.23
CA PHE A 282 -3.05 7.90 8.89
C PHE A 282 -2.37 8.82 7.88
N ASN A 283 -1.99 10.04 8.27
CA ASN A 283 -1.22 10.93 7.42
C ASN A 283 0.15 10.32 7.09
N ARG A 284 0.90 9.86 8.08
CA ARG A 284 2.19 9.19 7.88
C ARG A 284 2.09 7.92 7.04
N ALA A 285 1.01 7.14 7.24
CA ALA A 285 0.75 5.95 6.43
C ALA A 285 0.42 6.33 4.97
N ASN A 286 -0.33 7.41 4.75
CA ASN A 286 -0.66 7.94 3.44
C ASN A 286 0.57 8.46 2.69
N GLU A 287 1.46 9.17 3.37
CA GLU A 287 2.76 9.61 2.81
C GLU A 287 3.61 8.42 2.34
N SER A 288 3.56 7.31 3.09
CA SER A 288 4.32 6.09 2.78
C SER A 288 3.64 5.18 1.75
N ASN A 289 2.35 5.33 1.49
CA ASN A 289 1.58 4.50 0.56
C ASN A 289 0.46 5.29 -0.13
N ARG A 290 0.83 6.10 -1.10
CA ARG A 290 -0.10 6.96 -1.85
C ARG A 290 -1.13 6.22 -2.72
N LYS A 291 -0.95 4.93 -2.99
CA LYS A 291 -1.95 4.12 -3.71
C LYS A 291 -3.25 3.90 -2.93
N ALA A 292 -3.21 4.05 -1.62
CA ALA A 292 -4.36 3.84 -0.75
C ALA A 292 -5.04 5.16 -0.31
N VAL A 293 -4.83 6.25 -1.06
CA VAL A 293 -5.40 7.58 -0.74
C VAL A 293 -6.89 7.52 -0.40
N PRO A 294 -7.79 6.89 -1.18
CA PRO A 294 -9.21 6.88 -0.84
C PRO A 294 -9.51 6.17 0.48
N PHE A 295 -8.69 5.18 0.85
CA PHE A 295 -8.81 4.51 2.13
C PHE A 295 -8.40 5.44 3.27
N TYR A 296 -7.23 6.08 3.19
CA TYR A 296 -6.73 6.96 4.24
C TYR A 296 -7.61 8.19 4.39
N GLU A 297 -8.08 8.80 3.30
CA GLU A 297 -9.02 9.91 3.35
C GLU A 297 -10.35 9.51 4.02
N THR A 298 -10.81 8.27 3.83
CA THR A 298 -11.98 7.76 4.54
C THR A 298 -11.71 7.61 6.05
N MET A 299 -10.52 7.16 6.44
CA MET A 299 -10.15 7.05 7.86
C MET A 299 -10.00 8.43 8.51
N LEU A 300 -9.39 9.38 7.80
CA LEU A 300 -9.28 10.78 8.23
C LEU A 300 -10.68 11.42 8.36
N LEU A 301 -11.58 11.19 7.39
CA LEU A 301 -12.98 11.61 7.51
C LEU A 301 -13.60 11.14 8.82
N PHE A 302 -13.45 9.86 9.17
CA PHE A 302 -14.03 9.35 10.42
C PHE A 302 -13.43 10.02 11.67
N CYS A 303 -12.13 10.30 11.67
CA CYS A 303 -11.50 11.06 12.73
C CYS A 303 -12.08 12.48 12.83
N TYR A 304 -12.24 13.18 11.72
CA TYR A 304 -12.80 14.53 11.69
C TYR A 304 -14.28 14.56 12.08
N LEU A 305 -15.06 13.55 11.70
CA LEU A 305 -16.45 13.40 12.19
C LEU A 305 -16.48 13.23 13.72
N GLY A 306 -15.60 12.42 14.28
CA GLY A 306 -15.49 12.25 15.73
C GLY A 306 -15.08 13.52 16.47
N LYS A 307 -14.30 14.40 15.82
CA LYS A 307 -13.91 15.72 16.34
C LYS A 307 -14.95 16.84 16.08
N ASN A 308 -16.01 16.57 15.32
CA ASN A 308 -16.93 17.57 14.78
C ASN A 308 -16.23 18.66 13.93
N ASP A 309 -15.12 18.30 13.29
CA ASP A 309 -14.42 19.16 12.32
C ASP A 309 -15.00 18.96 10.92
N TRP A 310 -16.13 19.63 10.67
CA TRP A 310 -16.88 19.48 9.43
C TRP A 310 -16.11 19.95 8.20
N LEU A 311 -15.27 20.98 8.34
CA LEU A 311 -14.48 21.52 7.25
C LEU A 311 -13.45 20.48 6.74
N SER A 312 -12.66 19.91 7.65
CA SER A 312 -11.68 18.88 7.31
C SER A 312 -12.35 17.59 6.82
N ALA A 313 -13.50 17.22 7.44
CA ALA A 313 -14.32 16.09 6.99
C ALA A 313 -14.79 16.28 5.54
N ASN A 314 -15.25 17.48 5.19
CA ASN A 314 -15.71 17.81 3.84
C ASN A 314 -14.58 17.72 2.81
N GLN A 315 -13.39 18.24 3.15
CA GLN A 315 -12.20 18.13 2.29
C GLN A 315 -11.79 16.68 2.05
N SER A 316 -11.83 15.83 3.08
CA SER A 316 -11.48 14.40 2.96
C SER A 316 -12.47 13.63 2.07
N VAL A 317 -13.78 13.93 2.17
CA VAL A 317 -14.77 13.37 1.24
C VAL A 317 -14.48 13.80 -0.20
N ASP A 318 -14.18 15.09 -0.42
CA ASP A 318 -13.90 15.61 -1.76
C ASP A 318 -12.63 15.01 -2.38
N ARG A 319 -11.58 14.79 -1.57
CA ARG A 319 -10.38 14.08 -2.03
C ARG A 319 -10.68 12.63 -2.39
N SER A 320 -11.46 11.92 -1.55
CA SER A 320 -11.88 10.53 -1.83
C SER A 320 -12.67 10.41 -3.13
N MET A 321 -13.60 11.35 -3.36
CA MET A 321 -14.46 11.35 -4.56
C MET A 321 -13.69 11.64 -5.86
N ARG A 322 -12.65 12.46 -5.81
CA ARG A 322 -11.78 12.73 -6.98
C ARG A 322 -11.08 11.47 -7.48
N GLU A 323 -10.64 10.62 -6.54
CA GLU A 323 -9.96 9.36 -6.86
C GLU A 323 -10.93 8.25 -7.27
N ASN A 324 -12.08 8.17 -6.60
CA ASN A 324 -13.08 7.13 -6.83
C ASN A 324 -14.47 7.62 -6.44
N ASP A 325 -15.31 7.92 -7.42
CA ASP A 325 -16.71 8.32 -7.18
C ASP A 325 -17.59 7.10 -6.83
N HIS A 326 -17.40 6.58 -5.62
CA HIS A 326 -18.21 5.48 -5.09
C HIS A 326 -19.38 6.00 -4.27
N SER A 327 -20.56 5.38 -4.41
CA SER A 327 -21.82 5.80 -3.75
C SER A 327 -21.71 6.06 -2.24
N ARG A 328 -20.82 5.34 -1.52
CA ARG A 328 -20.58 5.60 -0.07
C ARG A 328 -20.15 7.05 0.21
N TYR A 329 -19.38 7.66 -0.71
CA TYR A 329 -18.94 9.05 -0.53
C TYR A 329 -20.07 10.04 -0.74
N HIS A 330 -21.10 9.72 -1.53
CA HIS A 330 -22.33 10.51 -1.63
C HIS A 330 -23.05 10.55 -0.26
N ALA A 331 -23.11 9.40 0.45
CA ALA A 331 -23.66 9.35 1.80
C ALA A 331 -22.85 10.22 2.79
N PHE A 332 -21.52 10.07 2.76
CA PHE A 332 -20.65 10.87 3.66
C PHE A 332 -20.73 12.36 3.34
N LYS A 333 -20.83 12.74 2.05
CA LYS A 333 -21.02 14.14 1.65
C LYS A 333 -22.35 14.71 2.16
N ALA A 334 -23.43 13.92 2.05
CA ALA A 334 -24.73 14.31 2.60
C ALA A 334 -24.64 14.54 4.11
N VAL A 335 -24.01 13.64 4.85
CA VAL A 335 -23.82 13.76 6.31
C VAL A 335 -23.06 15.04 6.67
N VAL A 336 -21.91 15.26 6.04
CA VAL A 336 -21.04 16.40 6.36
C VAL A 336 -21.75 17.71 6.07
N LEU A 337 -22.39 17.86 4.91
CA LEU A 337 -23.15 19.06 4.53
C LEU A 337 -24.34 19.31 5.47
N ALA A 338 -25.00 18.25 5.93
CA ALA A 338 -26.08 18.37 6.89
C ALA A 338 -25.59 18.95 8.22
N HIS A 339 -24.42 18.54 8.69
CA HIS A 339 -23.79 19.08 9.90
C HIS A 339 -23.23 20.50 9.71
N GLU A 340 -22.80 20.86 8.48
CA GLU A 340 -22.46 22.24 8.14
C GLU A 340 -23.69 23.17 8.03
N GLY A 341 -24.90 22.64 8.15
CA GLY A 341 -26.15 23.39 8.00
C GLY A 341 -26.60 23.63 6.55
N LYS A 342 -25.91 23.04 5.58
CA LYS A 342 -26.20 23.11 4.13
C LYS A 342 -27.24 22.06 3.73
N ILE A 343 -28.44 22.18 4.30
CA ILE A 343 -29.47 21.12 4.24
C ILE A 343 -29.92 20.81 2.83
N GLU A 344 -30.12 21.82 1.98
CA GLU A 344 -30.61 21.57 0.61
C GLU A 344 -29.56 20.83 -0.25
N GLU A 345 -28.28 21.24 -0.16
CA GLU A 345 -27.18 20.50 -0.82
C GLU A 345 -27.04 19.06 -0.28
N SER A 346 -27.22 18.88 1.04
CA SER A 346 -27.20 17.59 1.69
C SER A 346 -28.27 16.64 1.13
N LYS A 347 -29.51 17.16 0.92
CA LYS A 347 -30.63 16.41 0.31
C LYS A 347 -30.30 15.96 -1.12
N GLU A 348 -29.63 16.80 -1.91
CA GLU A 348 -29.21 16.44 -3.28
C GLU A 348 -28.24 15.25 -3.26
N TRP A 349 -27.28 15.26 -2.33
CA TRP A 349 -26.32 14.16 -2.20
C TRP A 349 -26.98 12.88 -1.64
N LEU A 350 -27.91 13.00 -0.71
CA LEU A 350 -28.71 11.87 -0.26
C LEU A 350 -29.49 11.24 -1.42
N LYS A 351 -30.10 12.06 -2.28
CA LYS A 351 -30.79 11.56 -3.47
C LYS A 351 -29.86 10.80 -4.41
N LYS A 352 -28.67 11.33 -4.71
CA LYS A 352 -27.64 10.63 -5.51
C LYS A 352 -27.22 9.31 -4.86
N TYR A 353 -27.08 9.27 -3.54
CA TYR A 353 -26.79 8.04 -2.80
C TYR A 353 -27.91 7.00 -2.99
N GLN A 354 -29.17 7.39 -2.83
CA GLN A 354 -30.32 6.50 -2.97
C GLN A 354 -30.55 6.03 -4.43
N GLU A 355 -30.19 6.85 -5.44
CA GLU A 355 -30.21 6.42 -6.85
C GLU A 355 -29.26 5.23 -7.09
N ASN A 356 -28.12 5.18 -6.40
CA ASN A 356 -27.16 4.08 -6.48
C ASN A 356 -27.44 2.94 -5.49
N ARG A 357 -28.20 3.22 -4.42
CA ARG A 357 -28.52 2.29 -3.33
C ARG A 357 -30.02 2.39 -3.00
N PRO A 358 -30.90 1.96 -3.90
CA PRO A 358 -32.36 2.11 -3.76
C PRO A 358 -32.96 1.31 -2.60
N GLU A 359 -32.22 0.36 -2.05
CA GLU A 359 -32.57 -0.40 -0.86
C GLU A 359 -32.46 0.41 0.44
N ILE A 360 -31.69 1.49 0.46
CA ILE A 360 -31.51 2.35 1.65
C ILE A 360 -32.65 3.39 1.70
N LYS A 361 -33.67 3.11 2.47
CA LYS A 361 -34.87 3.95 2.60
C LYS A 361 -35.04 4.54 4.00
N THR A 362 -34.45 3.90 5.00
CA THR A 362 -34.55 4.27 6.41
C THR A 362 -33.17 4.38 7.05
N ILE A 363 -33.13 4.99 8.24
CA ILE A 363 -31.90 5.02 9.05
C ILE A 363 -31.46 3.61 9.43
N GLU A 364 -32.39 2.71 9.73
CA GLU A 364 -32.08 1.31 10.04
C GLU A 364 -31.40 0.59 8.84
N ASP A 365 -31.82 0.89 7.62
CA ASP A 365 -31.16 0.35 6.43
C ASP A 365 -29.75 0.88 6.27
N TYR A 366 -29.56 2.18 6.56
CA TYR A 366 -28.24 2.82 6.51
C TYR A 366 -27.31 2.27 7.58
N GLU A 367 -27.79 2.11 8.82
CA GLU A 367 -27.00 1.57 9.94
C GLU A 367 -26.47 0.14 9.68
N LYS A 368 -27.18 -0.66 8.91
CA LYS A 368 -26.71 -2.00 8.49
C LYS A 368 -25.51 -1.98 7.55
N VAL A 369 -25.27 -0.86 6.86
CA VAL A 369 -24.20 -0.73 5.87
C VAL A 369 -23.06 0.20 6.34
N ILE A 370 -23.20 0.82 7.52
CA ILE A 370 -22.10 1.58 8.14
C ILE A 370 -20.98 0.60 8.54
N PRO A 371 -19.70 0.95 8.28
CA PRO A 371 -18.58 0.17 8.77
C PRO A 371 -18.59 -0.02 10.29
N GLU A 372 -17.87 -1.02 10.76
CA GLU A 372 -17.66 -1.21 12.19
C GLU A 372 -16.76 -0.09 12.75
N LEU A 373 -17.38 0.91 13.38
CA LEU A 373 -16.77 2.11 13.93
C LEU A 373 -17.14 2.24 15.41
N ASN A 374 -16.48 3.16 16.13
CA ASN A 374 -16.94 3.52 17.48
C ASN A 374 -18.34 4.15 17.45
N GLN A 375 -19.04 4.09 18.59
CA GLN A 375 -20.44 4.50 18.65
C GLN A 375 -20.63 5.99 18.35
N GLN A 376 -19.72 6.85 18.79
CA GLN A 376 -19.80 8.29 18.53
C GLN A 376 -19.85 8.62 17.04
N ILE A 377 -19.00 7.97 16.23
CA ILE A 377 -18.99 8.20 14.76
C ILE A 377 -20.26 7.63 14.13
N LYS A 378 -20.72 6.45 14.56
CA LYS A 378 -21.99 5.88 14.07
C LYS A 378 -23.16 6.82 14.33
N ASP A 379 -23.26 7.36 15.54
CA ASP A 379 -24.32 8.31 15.91
C ASP A 379 -24.24 9.59 15.07
N THR A 380 -23.02 10.10 14.83
CA THR A 380 -22.78 11.27 13.96
C THR A 380 -23.22 11.01 12.52
N LEU A 381 -22.92 9.82 11.97
CA LEU A 381 -23.33 9.44 10.63
C LEU A 381 -24.86 9.32 10.53
N SER A 382 -25.50 8.65 11.49
CA SER A 382 -26.96 8.46 11.52
C SER A 382 -27.69 9.80 11.73
N ASP A 383 -27.20 10.68 12.61
CA ASP A 383 -27.76 12.02 12.82
C ASP A 383 -27.67 12.90 11.57
N GLY A 384 -26.49 12.88 10.90
CA GLY A 384 -26.32 13.61 9.65
C GLY A 384 -27.28 13.13 8.54
N MET A 385 -27.51 11.82 8.42
CA MET A 385 -28.48 11.26 7.47
C MET A 385 -29.94 11.64 7.81
N ARG A 386 -30.31 11.67 9.11
CA ARG A 386 -31.64 12.19 9.53
C ARG A 386 -31.80 13.66 9.15
N LYS A 387 -30.79 14.50 9.40
CA LYS A 387 -30.80 15.92 9.01
C LYS A 387 -30.88 16.10 7.48
N ALA A 388 -30.27 15.21 6.71
CA ALA A 388 -30.37 15.17 5.25
C ALA A 388 -31.76 14.71 4.75
N GLY A 389 -32.62 14.17 5.61
CA GLY A 389 -33.98 13.76 5.30
C GLY A 389 -34.20 12.26 5.08
N LEU A 390 -33.25 11.40 5.43
CA LEU A 390 -33.45 9.95 5.45
C LEU A 390 -34.40 9.61 6.63
N LYS A 391 -35.43 8.80 6.35
CA LYS A 391 -36.51 8.47 7.32
C LYS A 391 -36.05 7.48 8.39
#